data_7e32460785319cc706865cef12748900
#
_entry.id   7e32460785319cc706865cef12748900
#
_cell.length_a   1.000
_cell.length_b   1.000
_cell.length_c   1.000
_cell.angle_alpha   90.00
_cell.angle_beta   90.00
_cell.angle_gamma   90.00
#
_symmetry.space_group_name_H-M   'P 1'
#
loop_
_entity.id
_entity.type
_entity.pdbx_description
1 polymer ?
#
loop_
_entity_poly.entity_id
_entity_poly.type
_entity_poly.pdbx_seq_one_letter_code
_entity_poly.pdbx_strand_id
1 'polypeptide(L)'
;DFCLSRGLGDVYKRQDLKTFADLGIRTVIDLRGNAERERHPCRRPDLWDGEVVFYDGETSSRPPHEPEQPIELTAETAHGRMLKVYTRMPHNEPMQTIFGQYLRALAERDGASLVHCFAGKDRTGIAAALLHHILGVSRADMLEEFLRTNDAPTYDILERQSLPGIEARLGGPLDRDAVAELMQVREPYYQRFMETVGEGWGSLDSFLDRAIGVDDTLREQLQARFVA
;
A
#
# COMPACT_ATOMS: atom_id res chain seq x y z
N ASP A 1 -3.84 8.88 4.90
CA ASP A 1 -3.77 10.34 4.87
C ASP A 1 -2.91 11.00 5.93
N PHE A 2 -2.64 10.34 7.05
CA PHE A 2 -1.77 10.88 8.09
C PHE A 2 -0.36 11.23 7.61
N CYS A 3 0.11 10.58 6.56
CA CYS A 3 1.44 10.83 6.01
C CYS A 3 1.46 11.85 4.87
N LEU A 4 0.32 12.16 4.25
CA LEU A 4 0.24 12.99 3.04
C LEU A 4 -0.15 14.44 3.31
N SER A 5 -0.47 14.83 4.54
CA SER A 5 -1.01 16.14 4.89
C SER A 5 0.05 17.28 4.94
N ARG A 6 1.08 17.25 4.10
CA ARG A 6 2.00 18.38 3.95
C ARG A 6 1.38 19.49 3.10
N GLY A 7 0.57 20.35 3.69
CA GLY A 7 0.01 21.51 2.97
C GLY A 7 -1.35 21.98 3.48
N LEU A 8 -2.10 21.14 4.13
CA LEU A 8 -3.29 21.54 4.87
C LEU A 8 -2.87 21.97 6.27
N GLY A 9 -3.27 23.16 6.67
CA GLY A 9 -2.82 23.81 7.91
C GLY A 9 -2.99 22.94 9.17
N ASP A 10 -2.39 23.38 10.27
CA ASP A 10 -2.33 22.65 11.55
C ASP A 10 -3.70 22.19 12.12
N VAL A 11 -4.80 22.77 11.65
CA VAL A 11 -6.17 22.41 12.09
C VAL A 11 -6.56 21.01 11.59
N TYR A 12 -6.32 20.70 10.30
CA TYR A 12 -6.62 19.38 9.75
C TYR A 12 -5.73 18.30 10.35
N LYS A 13 -4.47 18.60 10.57
CA LYS A 13 -3.53 17.67 11.22
C LYS A 13 -3.95 17.32 12.66
N ARG A 14 -4.49 18.27 13.42
CA ARG A 14 -5.02 18.03 14.76
C ARG A 14 -6.30 17.19 14.73
N GLN A 15 -7.17 17.43 13.77
CA GLN A 15 -8.40 16.66 13.60
C GLN A 15 -8.12 15.22 13.22
N ASP A 16 -7.14 14.99 12.34
CA ASP A 16 -6.68 13.64 11.96
C ASP A 16 -6.08 12.89 13.14
N LEU A 17 -5.22 13.53 13.94
CA LEU A 17 -4.65 12.93 15.15
C LEU A 17 -5.73 12.61 16.20
N LYS A 18 -6.76 13.45 16.32
CA LYS A 18 -7.91 13.16 17.17
C LYS A 18 -8.67 11.94 16.65
N THR A 19 -8.99 11.88 15.36
CA THR A 19 -9.65 10.72 14.75
C THR A 19 -8.84 9.46 14.94
N PHE A 20 -7.51 9.53 14.77
CA PHE A 20 -6.60 8.42 15.04
C PHE A 20 -6.73 7.90 16.48
N ALA A 21 -6.76 8.82 17.45
CA ALA A 21 -6.93 8.47 18.86
C ALA A 21 -8.33 7.90 19.14
N ASP A 22 -9.38 8.51 18.59
CA ASP A 22 -10.77 8.09 18.76
C ASP A 22 -11.04 6.70 18.16
N LEU A 23 -10.33 6.31 17.10
CA LEU A 23 -10.38 4.97 16.52
C LEU A 23 -9.66 3.91 17.36
N GLY A 24 -8.94 4.30 18.42
CA GLY A 24 -8.22 3.38 19.29
C GLY A 24 -7.11 2.61 18.56
N ILE A 25 -6.44 3.23 17.60
CA ILE A 25 -5.37 2.58 16.83
C ILE A 25 -4.18 2.30 17.75
N ARG A 26 -3.85 1.02 17.91
CA ARG A 26 -2.75 0.52 18.75
C ARG A 26 -1.56 0.05 17.92
N THR A 27 -1.78 -0.32 16.66
CA THR A 27 -0.73 -0.79 15.76
C THR A 27 -0.77 -0.03 14.44
N VAL A 28 0.37 0.49 14.01
CA VAL A 28 0.54 1.06 12.68
C VAL A 28 1.49 0.15 11.89
N ILE A 29 1.05 -0.33 10.74
CA ILE A 29 1.87 -1.12 9.84
C ILE A 29 2.27 -0.22 8.66
N ASP A 30 3.54 0.14 8.60
CA ASP A 30 4.10 1.03 7.58
C ASP A 30 4.84 0.21 6.51
N LEU A 31 4.21 0.05 5.35
CA LEU A 31 4.74 -0.73 4.22
C LEU A 31 5.83 -0.01 3.42
N ARG A 32 6.26 1.17 3.87
CA ARG A 32 7.27 1.98 3.18
C ARG A 32 8.68 1.57 3.58
N GLY A 33 9.62 1.79 2.65
CA GLY A 33 11.06 1.69 2.95
C GLY A 33 11.59 2.89 3.75
N ASN A 34 12.82 2.77 4.23
CA ASN A 34 13.48 3.76 5.07
C ASN A 34 13.54 5.15 4.41
N ALA A 35 13.95 5.23 3.15
CA ALA A 35 14.06 6.50 2.43
C ALA A 35 12.69 7.19 2.25
N GLU A 36 11.60 6.45 2.10
CA GLU A 36 10.25 7.04 2.04
C GLU A 36 9.82 7.55 3.43
N ARG A 37 10.12 6.79 4.50
CA ARG A 37 9.77 7.17 5.88
C ARG A 37 10.56 8.39 6.36
N GLU A 38 11.84 8.48 6.04
CA GLU A 38 12.69 9.62 6.38
C GLU A 38 12.25 10.91 5.66
N ARG A 39 11.94 10.81 4.37
CA ARG A 39 11.46 11.96 3.57
C ARG A 39 10.06 12.42 3.97
N HIS A 40 9.22 11.51 4.43
CA HIS A 40 7.81 11.75 4.75
C HIS A 40 7.44 11.13 6.11
N PRO A 41 7.98 11.63 7.23
CA PRO A 41 7.68 11.08 8.54
C PRO A 41 6.20 11.22 8.89
N CYS A 42 5.62 10.15 9.43
CA CYS A 42 4.24 10.16 9.92
C CYS A 42 4.17 10.76 11.32
N ARG A 43 3.22 11.67 11.52
CA ARG A 43 2.90 12.19 12.85
C ARG A 43 1.95 11.23 13.58
N ARG A 44 2.09 11.17 14.89
CA ARG A 44 1.24 10.41 15.80
C ARG A 44 0.83 11.32 16.96
N PRO A 45 -0.24 11.00 17.69
CA PRO A 45 -0.58 11.75 18.92
C PRO A 45 0.58 11.67 19.93
N ASP A 46 0.84 12.78 20.63
CA ASP A 46 2.00 12.91 21.54
C ASP A 46 2.06 11.84 22.64
N LEU A 47 0.91 11.34 23.08
CA LEU A 47 0.79 10.31 24.13
C LEU A 47 0.40 8.94 23.56
N TRP A 48 0.57 8.73 22.25
CA TRP A 48 0.27 7.44 21.66
C TRP A 48 1.32 6.38 22.08
N ASP A 49 0.86 5.35 22.74
CA ASP A 49 1.66 4.24 23.30
C ASP A 49 1.62 2.96 22.44
N GLY A 50 1.08 3.06 21.23
CA GLY A 50 1.02 1.95 20.29
C GLY A 50 2.36 1.65 19.61
N GLU A 51 2.36 0.63 18.77
CA GLU A 51 3.56 0.13 18.10
C GLU A 51 3.53 0.38 16.60
N VAL A 52 4.71 0.57 15.99
CA VAL A 52 4.89 0.66 14.54
C VAL A 52 5.65 -0.56 14.05
N VAL A 53 4.99 -1.32 13.17
CA VAL A 53 5.58 -2.43 12.45
C VAL A 53 6.08 -1.93 11.10
N PHE A 54 7.34 -2.15 10.79
CA PHE A 54 7.94 -1.75 9.53
C PHE A 54 9.12 -2.66 9.18
N TYR A 55 9.50 -2.69 7.93
CA TYR A 55 10.74 -3.31 7.47
C TYR A 55 11.89 -2.30 7.61
N ASP A 56 12.97 -2.70 8.30
CA ASP A 56 14.17 -1.87 8.42
C ASP A 56 15.07 -2.06 7.19
N GLY A 57 14.79 -1.29 6.16
CA GLY A 57 15.43 -1.37 4.85
C GLY A 57 14.55 -0.75 3.75
N GLU A 58 14.89 -0.99 2.50
CA GLU A 58 14.13 -0.51 1.36
C GLU A 58 13.13 -1.56 0.87
N THR A 59 11.85 -1.20 0.80
CA THR A 59 10.78 -2.05 0.27
C THR A 59 10.56 -1.87 -1.23
N SER A 60 11.24 -0.89 -1.84
CA SER A 60 11.21 -0.61 -3.27
C SER A 60 12.56 -0.08 -3.68
N SER A 61 13.15 -0.64 -4.72
CA SER A 61 14.43 -0.15 -5.26
C SER A 61 14.32 1.25 -5.87
N ARG A 62 13.13 1.65 -6.32
CA ARG A 62 12.80 2.99 -6.84
C ARG A 62 11.31 3.27 -6.74
N PRO A 63 10.91 4.52 -6.43
CA PRO A 63 9.52 4.94 -6.56
C PRO A 63 9.01 4.74 -8.00
N PRO A 64 7.73 4.37 -8.22
CA PRO A 64 7.17 4.15 -9.55
C PRO A 64 7.28 5.36 -10.49
N HIS A 65 7.43 6.56 -9.92
CA HIS A 65 7.53 7.83 -10.64
C HIS A 65 8.98 8.27 -10.93
N GLU A 66 9.99 7.47 -10.57
CA GLU A 66 11.38 7.72 -10.97
C GLU A 66 11.71 6.89 -12.22
N PRO A 67 11.88 7.50 -13.39
CA PRO A 67 12.23 6.79 -14.61
C PRO A 67 13.65 6.24 -14.55
N GLU A 68 13.85 5.07 -15.13
CA GLU A 68 15.20 4.51 -15.36
C GLU A 68 16.00 5.35 -16.38
N GLN A 69 15.30 6.08 -17.24
CA GLN A 69 15.79 7.06 -18.20
C GLN A 69 14.72 8.16 -18.41
N PRO A 70 15.07 9.35 -18.93
CA PRO A 70 14.09 10.34 -19.33
C PRO A 70 13.20 9.76 -20.44
N ILE A 71 12.07 9.22 -20.07
CA ILE A 71 11.06 8.69 -20.99
C ILE A 71 9.89 9.66 -20.92
N GLU A 72 9.39 10.06 -22.09
CA GLU A 72 8.13 10.79 -22.18
C GLU A 72 7.04 10.01 -21.43
N LEU A 73 6.39 10.65 -20.48
CA LEU A 73 5.36 10.01 -19.68
C LEU A 73 4.01 10.17 -20.38
N THR A 74 3.73 9.24 -21.28
CA THR A 74 2.42 9.05 -21.90
C THR A 74 1.58 8.08 -21.05
N ALA A 75 0.27 8.01 -21.29
CA ALA A 75 -0.60 7.02 -20.66
C ALA A 75 -0.07 5.57 -20.83
N GLU A 76 0.39 5.23 -22.02
CA GLU A 76 0.93 3.90 -22.33
C GLU A 76 2.20 3.60 -21.52
N THR A 77 3.16 4.53 -21.47
CA THR A 77 4.41 4.33 -20.71
C THR A 77 4.16 4.32 -19.21
N ALA A 78 3.22 5.13 -18.71
CA ALA A 78 2.77 5.13 -17.31
C ALA A 78 2.11 3.79 -16.95
N HIS A 79 1.18 3.30 -17.77
CA HIS A 79 0.54 2.00 -17.64
C HIS A 79 1.57 0.87 -17.57
N GLY A 80 2.50 0.82 -18.54
CA GLY A 80 3.57 -0.18 -18.59
C GLY A 80 4.48 -0.15 -17.35
N ARG A 81 4.72 1.04 -16.75
CA ARG A 81 5.46 1.17 -15.48
C ARG A 81 4.69 0.56 -14.33
N MET A 82 3.40 0.86 -14.22
CA MET A 82 2.58 0.30 -13.15
C MET A 82 2.50 -1.22 -13.26
N LEU A 83 2.33 -1.79 -14.46
CA LEU A 83 2.39 -3.24 -14.67
C LEU A 83 3.72 -3.84 -14.17
N LYS A 84 4.87 -3.18 -14.45
CA LYS A 84 6.18 -3.62 -13.94
C LYS A 84 6.25 -3.58 -12.41
N VAL A 85 5.64 -2.59 -11.76
CA VAL A 85 5.56 -2.53 -10.30
C VAL A 85 4.85 -3.76 -9.74
N TYR A 86 3.69 -4.11 -10.29
CA TYR A 86 2.90 -5.25 -9.84
C TYR A 86 3.53 -6.59 -10.21
N THR A 87 4.28 -6.67 -11.31
CA THR A 87 5.10 -7.85 -11.65
C THR A 87 6.26 -8.05 -10.66
N ARG A 88 6.92 -6.97 -10.23
CA ARG A 88 8.08 -7.07 -9.32
C ARG A 88 7.67 -7.29 -7.86
N MET A 89 6.50 -6.81 -7.46
CA MET A 89 6.06 -6.80 -6.06
C MET A 89 6.04 -8.20 -5.42
N PRO A 90 5.51 -9.27 -6.05
CA PRO A 90 5.53 -10.60 -5.46
C PRO A 90 6.95 -11.17 -5.27
N HIS A 91 7.92 -10.77 -6.10
CA HIS A 91 9.30 -11.24 -6.05
C HIS A 91 10.22 -10.39 -5.16
N ASN A 92 9.69 -9.34 -4.53
CA ASN A 92 10.47 -8.45 -3.69
C ASN A 92 10.50 -8.99 -2.25
N GLU A 93 11.62 -9.58 -1.84
CA GLU A 93 11.80 -10.17 -0.50
C GLU A 93 11.49 -9.19 0.66
N PRO A 94 11.94 -7.92 0.64
CA PRO A 94 11.49 -6.92 1.61
C PRO A 94 9.97 -6.75 1.68
N MET A 95 9.28 -6.78 0.53
CA MET A 95 7.82 -6.70 0.50
C MET A 95 7.16 -7.96 1.06
N GLN A 96 7.68 -9.13 0.73
CA GLN A 96 7.23 -10.41 1.32
C GLN A 96 7.37 -10.38 2.84
N THR A 97 8.52 -9.92 3.33
CA THR A 97 8.81 -9.80 4.77
C THR A 97 7.82 -8.88 5.48
N ILE A 98 7.59 -7.67 4.96
CA ILE A 98 6.66 -6.73 5.61
C ILE A 98 5.19 -7.18 5.50
N PHE A 99 4.79 -7.87 4.44
CA PHE A 99 3.47 -8.48 4.35
C PHE A 99 3.30 -9.60 5.40
N GLY A 100 4.34 -10.41 5.64
CA GLY A 100 4.34 -11.39 6.73
C GLY A 100 4.24 -10.74 8.12
N GLN A 101 5.01 -9.69 8.37
CA GLN A 101 4.93 -8.93 9.62
C GLN A 101 3.54 -8.28 9.81
N TYR A 102 2.94 -7.75 8.74
CA TYR A 102 1.58 -7.22 8.73
C TYR A 102 0.56 -8.27 9.18
N LEU A 103 0.55 -9.44 8.56
CA LEU A 103 -0.42 -10.49 8.88
C LEU A 103 -0.23 -11.03 10.30
N ARG A 104 1.02 -11.21 10.75
CA ARG A 104 1.32 -11.60 12.16
C ARG A 104 0.85 -10.52 13.14
N ALA A 105 1.13 -9.25 12.86
CA ALA A 105 0.68 -8.17 13.71
C ALA A 105 -0.84 -8.13 13.85
N LEU A 106 -1.57 -8.40 12.76
CA LEU A 106 -3.03 -8.50 12.79
C LEU A 106 -3.52 -9.71 13.60
N ALA A 107 -2.81 -10.82 13.61
CA ALA A 107 -3.19 -12.01 14.37
C ALA A 107 -2.92 -11.86 15.88
N GLU A 108 -1.77 -11.27 16.22
CA GLU A 108 -1.20 -11.33 17.59
C GLU A 108 -1.51 -10.10 18.45
N ARG A 109 -1.84 -8.94 17.84
CA ARG A 109 -1.94 -7.66 18.56
C ARG A 109 -3.38 -7.24 18.79
N ASP A 110 -3.65 -6.79 19.99
CA ASP A 110 -4.96 -6.27 20.36
C ASP A 110 -5.20 -4.84 19.87
N GLY A 111 -6.47 -4.47 19.72
CA GLY A 111 -6.93 -3.16 19.32
C GLY A 111 -6.96 -2.96 17.80
N ALA A 112 -7.29 -1.74 17.39
CA ALA A 112 -7.35 -1.39 15.98
C ALA A 112 -5.95 -1.25 15.36
N SER A 113 -5.82 -1.67 14.11
CA SER A 113 -4.59 -1.56 13.33
C SER A 113 -4.81 -0.67 12.11
N LEU A 114 -3.81 0.14 11.78
CA LEU A 114 -3.75 0.95 10.57
C LEU A 114 -2.63 0.45 9.68
N VAL A 115 -2.96 -0.02 8.48
CA VAL A 115 -1.98 -0.34 7.45
C VAL A 115 -1.90 0.79 6.42
N HIS A 116 -0.70 1.19 6.06
CA HIS A 116 -0.51 2.21 5.03
C HIS A 116 0.81 2.03 4.26
N CYS A 117 0.87 2.62 3.07
CA CYS A 117 2.11 2.82 2.33
C CYS A 117 2.31 4.33 2.08
N PHE A 118 2.83 4.73 0.94
CA PHE A 118 2.97 6.16 0.60
C PHE A 118 1.62 6.79 0.21
N ALA A 119 0.96 6.23 -0.81
CA ALA A 119 -0.32 6.72 -1.33
C ALA A 119 -1.54 5.96 -0.78
N GLY A 120 -1.34 4.88 -0.02
CA GLY A 120 -2.43 4.06 0.50
C GLY A 120 -3.16 3.22 -0.56
N LYS A 121 -2.59 3.03 -1.75
CA LYS A 121 -3.25 2.36 -2.87
C LYS A 121 -2.61 1.01 -3.27
N ASP A 122 -1.43 0.99 -3.83
CA ASP A 122 -0.83 -0.22 -4.44
C ASP A 122 -0.45 -1.27 -3.39
N ARG A 123 0.56 -1.00 -2.56
CA ARG A 123 1.03 -1.92 -1.50
C ARG A 123 -0.05 -2.20 -0.46
N THR A 124 -0.79 -1.17 -0.08
CA THR A 124 -1.90 -1.27 0.89
C THR A 124 -3.06 -2.10 0.32
N GLY A 125 -3.44 -1.86 -0.94
CA GLY A 125 -4.49 -2.65 -1.60
C GLY A 125 -4.12 -4.12 -1.75
N ILE A 126 -2.85 -4.43 -2.08
CA ILE A 126 -2.39 -5.82 -2.10
C ILE A 126 -2.36 -6.43 -0.70
N ALA A 127 -1.88 -5.70 0.32
CA ALA A 127 -1.92 -6.18 1.71
C ALA A 127 -3.35 -6.54 2.15
N ALA A 128 -4.34 -5.68 1.83
CA ALA A 128 -5.74 -5.96 2.09
C ALA A 128 -6.24 -7.20 1.33
N ALA A 129 -5.88 -7.34 0.03
CA ALA A 129 -6.26 -8.49 -0.76
C ALA A 129 -5.69 -9.82 -0.22
N LEU A 130 -4.44 -9.82 0.29
CA LEU A 130 -3.85 -11.00 0.94
C LEU A 130 -4.62 -11.41 2.19
N LEU A 131 -5.00 -10.45 3.04
CA LEU A 131 -5.84 -10.72 4.20
C LEU A 131 -7.23 -11.24 3.78
N HIS A 132 -7.89 -10.56 2.85
CA HIS A 132 -9.21 -10.98 2.35
C HIS A 132 -9.20 -12.41 1.81
N HIS A 133 -8.14 -12.81 1.10
CA HIS A 133 -7.99 -14.18 0.63
C HIS A 133 -7.92 -15.18 1.80
N ILE A 134 -7.14 -14.89 2.84
CA ILE A 134 -7.04 -15.72 4.06
C ILE A 134 -8.42 -15.87 4.73
N LEU A 135 -9.22 -14.81 4.72
CA LEU A 135 -10.56 -14.75 5.31
C LEU A 135 -11.63 -15.38 4.41
N GLY A 136 -11.28 -15.88 3.23
CA GLY A 136 -12.22 -16.56 2.32
C GLY A 136 -13.08 -15.61 1.48
N VAL A 137 -12.71 -14.35 1.37
CA VAL A 137 -13.40 -13.37 0.49
C VAL A 137 -13.22 -13.78 -0.98
N SER A 138 -14.29 -13.66 -1.76
CA SER A 138 -14.26 -14.03 -3.17
C SER A 138 -13.30 -13.16 -3.98
N ARG A 139 -12.75 -13.70 -5.09
CA ARG A 139 -11.87 -12.93 -5.98
C ARG A 139 -12.54 -11.68 -6.56
N ALA A 140 -13.83 -11.75 -6.82
CA ALA A 140 -14.59 -10.62 -7.34
C ALA A 140 -14.68 -9.50 -6.30
N ASP A 141 -15.02 -9.84 -5.06
CA ASP A 141 -15.12 -8.86 -3.96
C ASP A 141 -13.75 -8.28 -3.60
N MET A 142 -12.68 -9.08 -3.65
CA MET A 142 -11.31 -8.58 -3.45
C MET A 142 -10.91 -7.56 -4.52
N LEU A 143 -11.27 -7.79 -5.79
CA LEU A 143 -11.03 -6.85 -6.87
C LEU A 143 -11.87 -5.58 -6.71
N GLU A 144 -13.15 -5.72 -6.38
CA GLU A 144 -14.03 -4.58 -6.12
C GLU A 144 -13.47 -3.70 -5.00
N GLU A 145 -13.09 -4.30 -3.87
CA GLU A 145 -12.48 -3.56 -2.75
C GLU A 145 -11.18 -2.87 -3.14
N PHE A 146 -10.31 -3.54 -3.91
CA PHE A 146 -9.09 -2.92 -4.42
C PHE A 146 -9.40 -1.67 -5.27
N LEU A 147 -10.40 -1.74 -6.15
CA LEU A 147 -10.80 -0.64 -7.03
C LEU A 147 -11.46 0.52 -6.29
N ARG A 148 -12.11 0.27 -5.14
CA ARG A 148 -12.70 1.31 -4.27
C ARG A 148 -11.69 2.33 -3.76
N THR A 149 -10.40 2.03 -3.82
CA THR A 149 -9.33 2.99 -3.54
C THR A 149 -9.48 4.27 -4.38
N ASN A 150 -9.99 4.17 -5.60
CA ASN A 150 -10.20 5.31 -6.49
C ASN A 150 -11.33 6.24 -6.04
N ASP A 151 -12.25 5.75 -5.20
CA ASP A 151 -13.39 6.52 -4.66
C ASP A 151 -13.00 7.30 -3.38
N ALA A 152 -11.73 7.18 -2.95
CA ALA A 152 -11.27 7.85 -1.74
C ALA A 152 -11.39 9.38 -1.89
N PRO A 153 -12.08 10.08 -0.97
CA PRO A 153 -12.28 11.55 -1.08
C PRO A 153 -10.95 12.33 -1.03
N THR A 154 -9.87 11.68 -0.68
CA THR A 154 -8.52 12.24 -0.62
C THR A 154 -7.75 12.13 -1.93
N TYR A 155 -8.30 11.44 -2.93
CA TYR A 155 -7.67 11.25 -4.25
C TYR A 155 -7.27 12.59 -4.90
N ASP A 156 -8.21 13.53 -5.00
CA ASP A 156 -7.96 14.85 -5.58
C ASP A 156 -6.91 15.66 -4.82
N ILE A 157 -6.80 15.44 -3.52
CA ILE A 157 -5.81 16.10 -2.66
C ILE A 157 -4.44 15.52 -2.95
N LEU A 158 -4.34 14.19 -3.03
CA LEU A 158 -3.11 13.48 -3.33
C LEU A 158 -2.58 13.86 -4.72
N GLU A 159 -3.45 13.88 -5.72
CA GLU A 159 -3.13 14.29 -7.08
C GLU A 159 -2.55 15.70 -7.10
N ARG A 160 -3.28 16.69 -6.58
CA ARG A 160 -2.84 18.09 -6.53
C ARG A 160 -1.51 18.30 -5.81
N GLN A 161 -1.24 17.52 -4.77
CA GLN A 161 0.00 17.63 -4.00
C GLN A 161 1.19 16.94 -4.68
N SER A 162 0.96 15.85 -5.38
CA SER A 162 2.01 15.03 -6.01
C SER A 162 2.40 15.55 -7.39
N LEU A 163 1.43 16.07 -8.16
CA LEU A 163 1.62 16.49 -9.55
C LEU A 163 2.77 17.47 -9.75
N PRO A 164 2.87 18.60 -9.00
CA PRO A 164 3.94 19.57 -9.23
C PRO A 164 5.34 18.97 -9.03
N GLY A 165 5.48 18.05 -8.09
CA GLY A 165 6.74 17.35 -7.84
C GLY A 165 7.10 16.34 -8.93
N ILE A 166 6.11 15.72 -9.55
CA ILE A 166 6.29 14.78 -10.67
C ILE A 166 6.63 15.57 -11.93
N GLU A 167 5.88 16.62 -12.25
CA GLU A 167 6.11 17.51 -13.40
C GLU A 167 7.48 18.17 -13.36
N ALA A 168 7.90 18.68 -12.19
CA ALA A 168 9.23 19.28 -12.03
C ALA A 168 10.37 18.28 -12.30
N ARG A 169 10.17 17.00 -11.98
CA ARG A 169 11.16 15.93 -12.23
C ARG A 169 11.20 15.49 -13.69
N LEU A 170 10.06 15.57 -14.38
CA LEU A 170 9.91 15.13 -15.76
C LEU A 170 10.14 16.27 -16.78
N GLY A 171 10.30 17.51 -16.29
CA GLY A 171 10.66 18.67 -17.12
C GLY A 171 9.48 19.33 -17.84
N GLY A 172 8.23 19.05 -17.43
CA GLY A 172 7.06 19.67 -18.05
C GLY A 172 5.72 19.14 -17.53
N PRO A 173 4.60 19.74 -18.00
CA PRO A 173 3.27 19.30 -17.62
C PRO A 173 3.00 17.89 -18.13
N LEU A 174 2.27 17.12 -17.33
CA LEU A 174 1.88 15.75 -17.64
C LEU A 174 0.55 15.70 -18.39
N ASP A 175 0.43 14.75 -19.30
CA ASP A 175 -0.85 14.33 -19.82
C ASP A 175 -1.75 13.79 -18.69
N ARG A 176 -3.02 14.20 -18.68
CA ARG A 176 -3.99 13.79 -17.65
C ARG A 176 -4.19 12.28 -17.59
N ASP A 177 -4.16 11.62 -18.76
CA ASP A 177 -4.31 10.17 -18.82
C ASP A 177 -3.07 9.46 -18.22
N ALA A 178 -1.87 9.99 -18.43
CA ALA A 178 -0.66 9.50 -17.79
C ALA A 178 -0.69 9.69 -16.26
N VAL A 179 -1.23 10.81 -15.78
CA VAL A 179 -1.45 11.05 -14.35
C VAL A 179 -2.43 10.04 -13.79
N ALA A 180 -3.56 9.81 -14.46
CA ALA A 180 -4.56 8.83 -14.01
C ALA A 180 -3.96 7.41 -13.92
N GLU A 181 -3.13 6.99 -14.88
CA GLU A 181 -2.42 5.70 -14.81
C GLU A 181 -1.51 5.58 -13.57
N LEU A 182 -0.83 6.66 -13.16
CA LEU A 182 0.06 6.65 -12.01
C LEU A 182 -0.69 6.79 -10.68
N MET A 183 -1.80 7.52 -10.66
CA MET A 183 -2.48 7.92 -9.42
C MET A 183 -3.64 7.00 -9.05
N GLN A 184 -4.24 6.31 -10.01
CA GLN A 184 -5.34 5.35 -9.78
C GLN A 184 -4.82 3.92 -9.67
N VAL A 185 -5.61 3.06 -9.02
CA VAL A 185 -5.49 1.61 -9.16
C VAL A 185 -6.40 1.14 -10.30
N ARG A 186 -5.98 0.09 -10.99
CA ARG A 186 -6.74 -0.46 -12.12
C ARG A 186 -6.76 -1.97 -12.06
N GLU A 187 -7.83 -2.58 -12.59
CA GLU A 187 -7.95 -4.03 -12.68
C GLU A 187 -6.74 -4.71 -13.31
N PRO A 188 -6.15 -4.24 -14.46
CA PRO A 188 -4.96 -4.87 -15.02
C PRO A 188 -3.76 -4.92 -14.06
N TYR A 189 -3.64 -3.97 -13.12
CA TYR A 189 -2.56 -3.99 -12.12
C TYR A 189 -2.76 -5.10 -11.09
N TYR A 190 -3.99 -5.22 -10.57
CA TYR A 190 -4.36 -6.30 -9.68
C TYR A 190 -4.20 -7.67 -10.34
N GLN A 191 -4.70 -7.82 -11.58
CA GLN A 191 -4.57 -9.06 -12.34
C GLN A 191 -3.10 -9.41 -12.59
N ARG A 192 -2.25 -8.43 -12.92
CA ARG A 192 -0.81 -8.65 -13.11
C ARG A 192 -0.13 -9.21 -11.83
N PHE A 193 -0.49 -8.69 -10.66
CA PHE A 193 0.02 -9.25 -9.39
C PHE A 193 -0.42 -10.71 -9.24
N MET A 194 -1.70 -11.00 -9.44
CA MET A 194 -2.25 -12.35 -9.27
C MET A 194 -1.69 -13.36 -10.29
N GLU A 195 -1.52 -12.95 -11.55
CA GLU A 195 -0.87 -13.74 -12.61
C GLU A 195 0.57 -14.05 -12.23
N THR A 196 1.34 -13.04 -11.81
CA THR A 196 2.74 -13.21 -11.40
C THR A 196 2.87 -14.16 -10.21
N VAL A 197 1.96 -14.07 -9.24
CA VAL A 197 1.89 -15.05 -8.14
C VAL A 197 1.59 -16.45 -8.67
N GLY A 198 0.64 -16.60 -9.59
CA GLY A 198 0.33 -17.88 -10.22
C GLY A 198 1.51 -18.49 -10.97
N GLU A 199 2.25 -17.68 -11.73
CA GLU A 199 3.44 -18.08 -12.47
C GLU A 199 4.61 -18.51 -11.56
N GLY A 200 4.85 -17.75 -10.46
CA GLY A 200 5.99 -17.96 -9.57
C GLY A 200 5.77 -19.03 -8.49
N TRP A 201 4.55 -19.16 -7.99
CA TRP A 201 4.22 -20.04 -6.85
C TRP A 201 3.07 -21.01 -7.11
N GLY A 202 2.43 -20.95 -8.26
CA GLY A 202 1.31 -21.82 -8.64
C GLY A 202 -0.05 -21.38 -8.10
N SER A 203 -0.10 -20.83 -6.88
CA SER A 203 -1.34 -20.30 -6.27
C SER A 203 -1.06 -19.21 -5.25
N LEU A 204 -2.08 -18.45 -4.89
CA LEU A 204 -1.99 -17.44 -3.82
C LEU A 204 -1.74 -18.10 -2.46
N ASP A 205 -2.31 -19.28 -2.20
CA ASP A 205 -2.04 -20.04 -0.97
C ASP A 205 -0.57 -20.47 -0.87
N SER A 206 0.01 -21.00 -1.97
CA SER A 206 1.43 -21.33 -2.01
C SER A 206 2.34 -20.09 -1.84
N PHE A 207 1.94 -18.94 -2.37
CA PHE A 207 2.65 -17.68 -2.16
C PHE A 207 2.60 -17.25 -0.69
N LEU A 208 1.41 -17.29 -0.08
CA LEU A 208 1.23 -16.97 1.34
C LEU A 208 2.06 -17.88 2.24
N ASP A 209 2.05 -19.18 2.01
CA ASP A 209 2.83 -20.15 2.78
C ASP A 209 4.34 -19.96 2.57
N ARG A 210 4.82 -20.04 1.34
CA ARG A 210 6.25 -20.18 1.02
C ARG A 210 7.02 -18.87 0.95
N ALA A 211 6.36 -17.77 0.56
CA ALA A 211 7.00 -16.46 0.39
C ALA A 211 6.67 -15.51 1.54
N ILE A 212 5.45 -15.51 2.04
CA ILE A 212 4.99 -14.62 3.12
C ILE A 212 5.17 -15.26 4.50
N GLY A 213 5.15 -16.61 4.57
CA GLY A 213 5.29 -17.37 5.81
C GLY A 213 3.99 -17.43 6.63
N VAL A 214 2.85 -17.58 5.95
CA VAL A 214 1.53 -17.81 6.56
C VAL A 214 1.31 -19.31 6.66
N ASP A 215 1.62 -19.87 7.82
CA ASP A 215 1.31 -21.26 8.16
C ASP A 215 -0.16 -21.44 8.57
N ASP A 216 -0.57 -22.68 8.80
CA ASP A 216 -1.95 -23.02 9.19
C ASP A 216 -2.33 -22.33 10.50
N THR A 217 -1.42 -22.23 11.47
CA THR A 217 -1.66 -21.59 12.77
C THR A 217 -1.98 -20.11 12.60
N LEU A 218 -1.18 -19.39 11.82
CA LEU A 218 -1.41 -17.97 11.56
C LEU A 218 -2.71 -17.74 10.78
N ARG A 219 -3.01 -18.63 9.83
CA ARG A 219 -4.27 -18.60 9.08
C ARG A 219 -5.48 -18.77 10.00
N GLU A 220 -5.47 -19.77 10.88
CA GLU A 220 -6.54 -20.02 11.84
C GLU A 220 -6.74 -18.84 12.82
N GLN A 221 -5.65 -18.25 13.31
CA GLN A 221 -5.70 -17.07 14.18
C GLN A 221 -6.37 -15.88 13.49
N LEU A 222 -5.99 -15.58 12.23
CA LEU A 222 -6.60 -14.51 11.45
C LEU A 222 -8.08 -14.75 11.19
N GLN A 223 -8.45 -15.99 10.79
CA GLN A 223 -9.84 -16.36 10.57
C GLN A 223 -10.68 -16.26 11.85
N ALA A 224 -10.17 -16.77 12.98
CA ALA A 224 -10.85 -16.69 14.27
C ALA A 224 -11.05 -15.23 14.72
N ARG A 225 -10.16 -14.34 14.35
CA ARG A 225 -10.23 -12.91 14.76
C ARG A 225 -11.18 -12.09 13.89
N PHE A 226 -11.26 -12.36 12.60
CA PHE A 226 -11.94 -11.49 11.64
C PHE A 226 -13.21 -12.09 11.03
N VAL A 227 -13.48 -13.41 11.20
CA VAL A 227 -14.63 -14.11 10.60
C VAL A 227 -15.57 -14.68 11.69
N ALA A 228 -15.31 -14.43 12.95
CA ALA A 228 -16.11 -14.89 14.07
C ALA A 228 -17.50 -14.23 14.16
#